data_b2c2372c27ca2acee7687325da762fd6
#
_entry.id   b2c2372c27ca2acee7687325da762fd6
#
_cell.length_a   1.000
_cell.length_b   1.000
_cell.length_c   1.000
_cell.angle_alpha   90.00
_cell.angle_beta   90.00
_cell.angle_gamma   90.00
#
_symmetry.space_group_name_H-M   'P 1'
#
loop_
_entity.id
_entity.type
_entity.pdbx_description
1 polymer ?
#
loop_
_entity_poly.entity_id
_entity_poly.type
_entity_poly.pdbx_seq_one_letter_code
_entity_poly.pdbx_strand_id
1 'polypeptide(L)'
;MRVLVFALGEDDAPRVVQFARQLGAVVDVVVAASHLSSGAARIAGVGRVLAPDRPCDGSAEAVAALLASLASEYDVVAAEANSLCGDALPRAAAQLGAPMVSHVVAIEDGALLHPVQAGRAIAATRVDPLFFCTVRGDAFAAAPLGSHPAPIVPVPAPPAGNTIRLVRAAARHTDSGLTQARAVVGLGRGAANPAFSARAAALAEALGAAVAGTRPAVDAGAVPESALVGQSGRSISPDLYIALGVSGAWQHFAGVRDAKTIVAINSDAHAPIFEWADYAWVADLEGALPELLAALKR
;
A
#
# COMPACT_ATOMS: atom_id res chain seq x y z
N MET A 1 -5.29 -26.10 5.91
CA MET A 1 -4.68 -24.85 6.43
C MET A 1 -5.80 -23.91 6.88
N ARG A 2 -5.62 -23.22 7.99
CA ARG A 2 -6.56 -22.20 8.50
C ARG A 2 -5.85 -20.85 8.52
N VAL A 3 -6.47 -19.82 7.94
CA VAL A 3 -5.89 -18.48 7.89
C VAL A 3 -6.80 -17.49 8.63
N LEU A 4 -6.18 -16.71 9.50
CA LEU A 4 -6.81 -15.54 10.11
C LEU A 4 -6.40 -14.29 9.31
N VAL A 5 -7.38 -13.61 8.74
CA VAL A 5 -7.17 -12.32 8.06
C VAL A 5 -7.57 -11.19 8.99
N PHE A 6 -6.69 -10.25 9.25
CA PHE A 6 -7.03 -9.01 9.97
C PHE A 6 -7.46 -7.93 8.98
N ALA A 7 -8.64 -7.36 9.21
CA ALA A 7 -9.22 -6.27 8.42
C ALA A 7 -9.31 -4.98 9.24
N LEU A 8 -8.60 -3.96 8.77
CA LEU A 8 -8.64 -2.62 9.36
C LEU A 8 -9.77 -1.77 8.76
N GLY A 9 -10.12 -2.02 7.49
CA GLY A 9 -11.15 -1.33 6.73
C GLY A 9 -11.94 -2.27 5.82
N GLU A 10 -12.96 -1.74 5.15
CA GLU A 10 -13.80 -2.54 4.24
C GLU A 10 -13.06 -2.94 2.96
N ASP A 11 -12.13 -2.12 2.49
CA ASP A 11 -11.41 -2.32 1.22
C ASP A 11 -10.21 -3.29 1.34
N ASP A 12 -9.66 -3.47 2.54
CA ASP A 12 -8.46 -4.28 2.78
C ASP A 12 -8.77 -5.78 2.72
N ALA A 13 -9.87 -6.18 3.35
CA ALA A 13 -10.22 -7.58 3.55
C ALA A 13 -10.37 -8.39 2.25
N PRO A 14 -11.06 -7.92 1.18
CA PRO A 14 -11.30 -8.76 0.00
C PRO A 14 -10.02 -9.24 -0.69
N ARG A 15 -8.97 -8.44 -0.72
CA ARG A 15 -7.70 -8.76 -1.38
C ARG A 15 -6.87 -9.74 -0.55
N VAL A 16 -6.81 -9.53 0.77
CA VAL A 16 -6.11 -10.46 1.68
C VAL A 16 -6.87 -11.80 1.79
N VAL A 17 -8.20 -11.79 1.76
CA VAL A 17 -9.00 -13.02 1.67
C VAL A 17 -8.68 -13.78 0.38
N GLN A 18 -8.53 -13.09 -0.75
CA GLN A 18 -8.14 -13.75 -1.99
C GLN A 18 -6.74 -14.39 -1.92
N PHE A 19 -5.78 -13.70 -1.31
CA PHE A 19 -4.47 -14.30 -1.00
C PHE A 19 -4.64 -15.58 -0.15
N ALA A 20 -5.39 -15.50 0.94
CA ALA A 20 -5.62 -16.65 1.82
C ALA A 20 -6.28 -17.84 1.12
N ARG A 21 -7.22 -17.59 0.19
CA ARG A 21 -7.85 -18.62 -0.64
C ARG A 21 -6.85 -19.32 -1.57
N GLN A 22 -5.84 -18.62 -2.09
CA GLN A 22 -4.79 -19.23 -2.92
C GLN A 22 -3.91 -20.22 -2.14
N LEU A 23 -3.85 -20.08 -0.80
CA LEU A 23 -3.23 -21.06 0.07
C LEU A 23 -4.08 -22.34 0.27
N GLY A 24 -5.27 -22.41 -0.33
CA GLY A 24 -6.21 -23.52 -0.13
C GLY A 24 -6.81 -23.57 1.28
N ALA A 25 -6.96 -22.41 1.90
CA ALA A 25 -7.26 -22.29 3.32
C ALA A 25 -8.75 -22.11 3.65
N VAL A 26 -9.15 -22.56 4.83
CA VAL A 26 -10.34 -22.04 5.51
C VAL A 26 -9.98 -20.67 6.09
N VAL A 27 -10.73 -19.65 5.68
CA VAL A 27 -10.42 -18.26 6.00
C VAL A 27 -11.41 -17.71 7.01
N ASP A 28 -10.91 -17.27 8.16
CA ASP A 28 -11.66 -16.46 9.11
C ASP A 28 -11.15 -15.01 9.04
N VAL A 29 -12.02 -14.03 9.28
CA VAL A 29 -11.65 -12.62 9.29
C VAL A 29 -11.86 -12.07 10.69
N VAL A 30 -10.84 -11.44 11.28
CA VAL A 30 -11.00 -10.61 12.47
C VAL A 30 -10.99 -9.15 12.10
N VAL A 31 -11.96 -8.39 12.58
CA VAL A 31 -12.11 -6.95 12.27
C VAL A 31 -11.61 -6.08 13.43
N ALA A 32 -11.08 -4.89 13.09
CA ALA A 32 -10.63 -3.94 14.12
C ALA A 32 -11.79 -3.37 14.96
N ALA A 33 -12.98 -3.28 14.37
CA ALA A 33 -14.17 -2.75 15.02
C ALA A 33 -15.44 -3.45 14.49
N SER A 34 -16.43 -3.63 15.33
CA SER A 34 -17.65 -4.40 15.03
C SER A 34 -18.47 -3.86 13.85
N HIS A 35 -18.42 -2.56 13.55
CA HIS A 35 -19.14 -2.00 12.40
C HIS A 35 -18.62 -2.52 11.05
N LEU A 36 -17.38 -3.03 10.96
CA LEU A 36 -16.80 -3.63 9.77
C LEU A 36 -17.25 -5.08 9.52
N SER A 37 -17.89 -5.71 10.50
CA SER A 37 -18.19 -7.15 10.45
C SER A 37 -19.16 -7.51 9.33
N SER A 38 -20.17 -6.69 9.06
CA SER A 38 -21.15 -6.96 8.02
C SER A 38 -20.56 -6.93 6.60
N GLY A 39 -19.62 -6.04 6.35
CA GLY A 39 -18.88 -5.99 5.08
C GLY A 39 -18.00 -7.24 4.91
N ALA A 40 -17.19 -7.55 5.92
CA ALA A 40 -16.32 -8.72 5.91
C ALA A 40 -17.10 -10.05 5.77
N ALA A 41 -18.26 -10.18 6.42
CA ALA A 41 -19.08 -11.37 6.33
C ALA A 41 -19.62 -11.68 4.92
N ARG A 42 -19.69 -10.67 4.04
CA ARG A 42 -20.19 -10.84 2.67
C ARG A 42 -19.10 -11.24 1.68
N ILE A 43 -17.85 -11.31 2.08
CA ILE A 43 -16.76 -11.70 1.19
C ILE A 43 -16.80 -13.22 0.95
N ALA A 44 -16.77 -13.64 -0.31
CA ALA A 44 -16.80 -15.05 -0.68
C ALA A 44 -15.57 -15.80 -0.17
N GLY A 45 -15.81 -16.93 0.50
CA GLY A 45 -14.74 -17.78 1.05
C GLY A 45 -14.41 -17.49 2.51
N VAL A 46 -15.05 -16.51 3.13
CA VAL A 46 -14.97 -16.28 4.58
C VAL A 46 -15.84 -17.31 5.30
N GLY A 47 -15.26 -18.03 6.25
CA GLY A 47 -15.96 -19.03 7.07
C GLY A 47 -16.69 -18.39 8.26
N ARG A 48 -16.04 -17.50 8.97
CA ARG A 48 -16.62 -16.70 10.07
C ARG A 48 -15.90 -15.36 10.22
N VAL A 49 -16.60 -14.38 10.79
CA VAL A 49 -16.03 -13.08 11.13
C VAL A 49 -15.95 -12.98 12.66
N LEU A 50 -14.76 -12.73 13.17
CA LEU A 50 -14.49 -12.51 14.59
C LEU A 50 -14.60 -11.02 14.90
N ALA A 51 -15.58 -10.64 15.69
CA ALA A 51 -15.86 -9.25 16.06
C ALA A 51 -15.50 -9.02 17.53
N PRO A 52 -14.50 -8.19 17.84
CA PRO A 52 -14.20 -7.82 19.21
C PRO A 52 -15.41 -7.17 19.90
N ASP A 53 -15.67 -7.53 21.16
CA ASP A 53 -16.77 -7.02 21.99
C ASP A 53 -16.67 -5.50 22.25
N ARG A 54 -15.48 -4.93 22.06
CA ARG A 54 -15.21 -3.50 22.03
C ARG A 54 -14.16 -3.20 20.94
N PRO A 55 -14.17 -2.02 20.32
CA PRO A 55 -13.17 -1.64 19.33
C PRO A 55 -11.75 -1.70 19.90
N CYS A 56 -10.78 -2.15 19.08
CA CYS A 56 -9.38 -1.92 19.38
C CYS A 56 -9.12 -0.42 19.40
N ASP A 57 -8.25 0.05 20.28
CA ASP A 57 -7.90 1.48 20.41
C ASP A 57 -7.15 2.06 19.20
N GLY A 58 -6.90 1.24 18.16
CA GLY A 58 -6.19 1.64 16.94
C GLY A 58 -4.67 1.64 17.10
N SER A 59 -4.14 1.25 18.25
CA SER A 59 -2.70 1.08 18.44
C SER A 59 -2.22 -0.26 17.89
N ALA A 60 -0.97 -0.29 17.40
CA ALA A 60 -0.33 -1.53 16.98
C ALA A 60 -0.21 -2.54 18.14
N GLU A 61 -0.10 -2.04 19.38
CA GLU A 61 -0.03 -2.87 20.60
C GLU A 61 -1.35 -3.61 20.83
N ALA A 62 -2.49 -2.93 20.74
CA ALA A 62 -3.80 -3.55 20.92
C ALA A 62 -4.12 -4.55 19.81
N VAL A 63 -3.80 -4.20 18.56
CA VAL A 63 -3.98 -5.11 17.42
C VAL A 63 -3.08 -6.35 17.57
N ALA A 64 -1.82 -6.18 17.97
CA ALA A 64 -0.90 -7.29 18.20
C ALA A 64 -1.42 -8.22 19.31
N ALA A 65 -1.93 -7.68 20.42
CA ALA A 65 -2.50 -8.46 21.50
C ALA A 65 -3.74 -9.25 21.05
N LEU A 66 -4.62 -8.63 20.24
CA LEU A 66 -5.78 -9.32 19.67
C LEU A 66 -5.34 -10.48 18.77
N LEU A 67 -4.42 -10.24 17.85
CA LEU A 67 -3.94 -11.25 16.91
C LEU A 67 -3.23 -12.39 17.66
N ALA A 68 -2.38 -12.08 18.64
CA ALA A 68 -1.69 -13.09 19.43
C ALA A 68 -2.66 -13.97 20.23
N SER A 69 -3.76 -13.40 20.74
CA SER A 69 -4.76 -14.15 21.49
C SER A 69 -5.56 -15.15 20.64
N LEU A 70 -5.66 -14.91 19.34
CA LEU A 70 -6.42 -15.73 18.40
C LEU A 70 -5.54 -16.69 17.59
N ALA A 71 -4.26 -16.37 17.42
CA ALA A 71 -3.36 -17.02 16.47
C ALA A 71 -3.18 -18.53 16.67
N SER A 72 -3.33 -19.04 17.89
CA SER A 72 -3.14 -20.47 18.20
C SER A 72 -4.09 -21.42 17.48
N GLU A 73 -5.20 -20.92 16.95
CA GLU A 73 -6.15 -21.71 16.15
C GLU A 73 -5.84 -21.73 14.66
N TYR A 74 -4.80 -21.01 14.21
CA TYR A 74 -4.51 -20.76 12.80
C TYR A 74 -3.09 -21.15 12.41
N ASP A 75 -2.92 -21.52 11.15
CA ASP A 75 -1.62 -21.79 10.52
C ASP A 75 -0.96 -20.51 10.02
N VAL A 76 -1.78 -19.50 9.65
CA VAL A 76 -1.32 -18.23 9.11
C VAL A 76 -2.16 -17.07 9.67
N VAL A 77 -1.50 -15.98 10.01
CA VAL A 77 -2.12 -14.68 10.30
C VAL A 77 -1.67 -13.68 9.24
N ALA A 78 -2.62 -13.16 8.48
CA ALA A 78 -2.36 -12.28 7.35
C ALA A 78 -3.09 -10.94 7.48
N ALA A 79 -2.48 -9.86 7.01
CA ALA A 79 -3.11 -8.54 6.91
C ALA A 79 -2.57 -7.75 5.71
N GLU A 80 -3.28 -6.69 5.32
CA GLU A 80 -2.80 -5.74 4.32
C GLU A 80 -1.49 -5.07 4.77
N ALA A 81 -0.56 -4.88 3.82
CA ALA A 81 0.71 -4.21 4.07
C ALA A 81 0.49 -2.69 4.21
N ASN A 82 0.13 -2.26 5.40
CA ASN A 82 0.02 -0.84 5.77
C ASN A 82 0.84 -0.53 7.03
N SER A 83 0.90 0.74 7.42
CA SER A 83 1.73 1.18 8.56
C SER A 83 1.33 0.52 9.89
N LEU A 84 0.03 0.34 10.15
CA LEU A 84 -0.44 -0.29 11.39
C LEU A 84 -0.13 -1.78 11.40
N CYS A 85 -0.45 -2.50 10.33
CA CYS A 85 -0.20 -3.94 10.24
C CYS A 85 1.30 -4.26 10.17
N GLY A 86 2.10 -3.38 9.55
CA GLY A 86 3.56 -3.48 9.52
C GLY A 86 4.23 -3.32 10.88
N ASP A 87 3.56 -2.74 11.87
CA ASP A 87 4.00 -2.69 13.26
C ASP A 87 3.32 -3.78 14.14
N ALA A 88 2.03 -4.01 13.96
CA ALA A 88 1.26 -4.92 14.80
C ALA A 88 1.62 -6.41 14.59
N LEU A 89 1.73 -6.85 13.32
CA LEU A 89 1.98 -8.27 13.03
C LEU A 89 3.36 -8.75 13.53
N PRO A 90 4.47 -8.00 13.33
CA PRO A 90 5.77 -8.41 13.90
C PRO A 90 5.75 -8.50 15.42
N ARG A 91 4.99 -7.62 16.10
CA ARG A 91 4.83 -7.69 17.56
C ARG A 91 4.10 -8.97 17.98
N ALA A 92 2.99 -9.31 17.32
CA ALA A 92 2.26 -10.53 17.60
C ALA A 92 3.10 -11.79 17.31
N ALA A 93 3.81 -11.79 16.17
CA ALA A 93 4.70 -12.87 15.79
C ALA A 93 5.82 -13.08 16.83
N ALA A 94 6.46 -12.00 17.28
CA ALA A 94 7.52 -12.03 18.28
C ALA A 94 7.01 -12.56 19.64
N GLN A 95 5.81 -12.18 20.07
CA GLN A 95 5.19 -12.70 21.31
C GLN A 95 4.99 -14.20 21.28
N LEU A 96 4.77 -14.77 20.09
CA LEU A 96 4.51 -16.20 19.90
C LEU A 96 5.74 -16.98 19.42
N GLY A 97 6.86 -16.31 19.22
CA GLY A 97 8.07 -16.94 18.62
C GLY A 97 7.86 -17.40 17.17
N ALA A 98 6.89 -16.85 16.48
CA ALA A 98 6.51 -17.24 15.13
C ALA A 98 7.28 -16.43 14.07
N PRO A 99 7.62 -17.02 12.90
CA PRO A 99 8.23 -16.30 11.79
C PRO A 99 7.25 -15.33 11.13
N MET A 100 7.81 -14.31 10.42
CA MET A 100 7.05 -13.34 9.68
C MET A 100 7.64 -13.06 8.30
N VAL A 101 6.76 -12.94 7.28
CA VAL A 101 7.11 -12.53 5.92
C VAL A 101 6.37 -11.24 5.59
N SER A 102 7.11 -10.20 5.17
CA SER A 102 6.52 -8.89 4.88
C SER A 102 6.32 -8.69 3.38
N HIS A 103 5.23 -7.95 3.04
CA HIS A 103 4.96 -7.49 1.68
C HIS A 103 4.84 -8.61 0.65
N VAL A 104 4.13 -9.70 0.95
CA VAL A 104 3.90 -10.79 0.01
C VAL A 104 3.15 -10.30 -1.22
N VAL A 105 3.67 -10.62 -2.41
CA VAL A 105 3.13 -10.19 -3.71
C VAL A 105 2.61 -11.35 -4.56
N ALA A 106 3.01 -12.57 -4.29
CA ALA A 106 2.53 -13.77 -4.98
C ALA A 106 2.79 -15.04 -4.15
N ILE A 107 2.17 -16.15 -4.57
CA ILE A 107 2.41 -17.49 -4.05
C ILE A 107 2.79 -18.37 -5.25
N GLU A 108 3.94 -19.04 -5.17
CA GLU A 108 4.40 -20.00 -6.19
C GLU A 108 4.93 -21.26 -5.52
N ASP A 109 4.42 -22.41 -5.92
CA ASP A 109 4.82 -23.73 -5.40
C ASP A 109 4.86 -23.79 -3.85
N GLY A 110 3.91 -23.12 -3.19
CA GLY A 110 3.84 -23.04 -1.73
C GLY A 110 4.86 -22.11 -1.06
N ALA A 111 5.65 -21.37 -1.85
CA ALA A 111 6.51 -20.31 -1.36
C ALA A 111 5.83 -18.94 -1.47
N LEU A 112 6.06 -18.09 -0.48
CA LEU A 112 5.62 -16.70 -0.48
C LEU A 112 6.68 -15.85 -1.19
N LEU A 113 6.28 -15.18 -2.28
CA LEU A 113 7.14 -14.26 -3.00
C LEU A 113 7.01 -12.86 -2.41
N HIS A 114 8.13 -12.24 -2.08
CA HIS A 114 8.14 -10.89 -1.52
C HIS A 114 9.36 -10.10 -1.98
N PRO A 115 9.21 -8.77 -2.20
CA PRO A 115 10.31 -7.94 -2.64
C PRO A 115 11.33 -7.74 -1.51
N VAL A 116 12.61 -7.85 -1.86
CA VAL A 116 13.75 -7.57 -0.98
C VAL A 116 14.70 -6.56 -1.63
N GLN A 117 15.63 -6.02 -0.87
CA GLN A 117 16.59 -5.00 -1.34
C GLN A 117 15.89 -3.87 -2.11
N ALA A 118 14.87 -3.29 -1.49
CA ALA A 118 14.04 -2.22 -2.07
C ALA A 118 13.38 -2.59 -3.41
N GLY A 119 13.02 -3.86 -3.56
CA GLY A 119 12.34 -4.35 -4.75
C GLY A 119 13.25 -4.71 -5.92
N ARG A 120 14.58 -4.67 -5.73
CA ARG A 120 15.56 -5.09 -6.75
C ARG A 120 15.62 -6.60 -6.95
N ALA A 121 15.13 -7.35 -5.97
CA ALA A 121 15.03 -8.80 -6.03
C ALA A 121 13.72 -9.27 -5.40
N ILE A 122 13.26 -10.43 -5.82
CA ILE A 122 12.14 -11.15 -5.21
C ILE A 122 12.71 -12.37 -4.49
N ALA A 123 12.42 -12.46 -3.20
CA ALA A 123 12.73 -13.66 -2.43
C ALA A 123 11.53 -14.60 -2.44
N ALA A 124 11.79 -15.91 -2.57
CA ALA A 124 10.81 -16.96 -2.39
C ALA A 124 11.07 -17.63 -1.02
N THR A 125 10.12 -17.46 -0.10
CA THR A 125 10.26 -17.93 1.28
C THR A 125 9.22 -19.00 1.58
N ARG A 126 9.65 -20.18 2.03
CA ARG A 126 8.79 -21.21 2.61
C ARG A 126 8.85 -21.11 4.13
N VAL A 127 7.71 -21.20 4.76
CA VAL A 127 7.58 -21.03 6.22
C VAL A 127 6.66 -22.12 6.74
N ASP A 128 7.06 -22.71 7.85
CA ASP A 128 6.20 -23.64 8.57
C ASP A 128 5.10 -22.91 9.38
N PRO A 129 3.91 -23.51 9.55
CA PRO A 129 2.92 -22.99 10.48
C PRO A 129 3.43 -23.02 11.94
N LEU A 130 3.06 -22.09 12.79
CA LEU A 130 2.32 -20.86 12.55
C LEU A 130 3.26 -19.76 12.02
N PHE A 131 2.81 -18.95 11.06
CA PHE A 131 3.55 -17.77 10.64
C PHE A 131 2.63 -16.55 10.42
N PHE A 132 3.23 -15.37 10.40
CA PHE A 132 2.56 -14.11 10.13
C PHE A 132 3.01 -13.55 8.79
N CYS A 133 2.12 -12.84 8.08
CA CYS A 133 2.54 -12.12 6.87
C CYS A 133 1.74 -10.86 6.63
N THR A 134 2.41 -9.83 6.07
CA THR A 134 1.70 -8.73 5.43
C THR A 134 1.66 -8.95 3.93
N VAL A 135 0.53 -8.60 3.32
CA VAL A 135 0.22 -8.85 1.91
C VAL A 135 0.07 -7.52 1.19
N ARG A 136 0.69 -7.37 0.04
CA ARG A 136 0.42 -6.24 -0.86
C ARG A 136 -0.89 -6.50 -1.60
N GLY A 137 -1.96 -5.87 -1.15
CA GLY A 137 -3.29 -6.11 -1.69
C GLY A 137 -3.42 -5.78 -3.17
N ASP A 138 -2.69 -4.78 -3.65
CA ASP A 138 -2.64 -4.41 -5.07
C ASP A 138 -2.12 -5.53 -5.99
N ALA A 139 -1.37 -6.50 -5.45
CA ALA A 139 -0.90 -7.67 -6.17
C ALA A 139 -1.97 -8.79 -6.31
N PHE A 140 -3.10 -8.68 -5.62
CA PHE A 140 -4.15 -9.69 -5.62
C PHE A 140 -5.49 -9.10 -6.08
N ALA A 141 -6.22 -9.83 -6.91
CA ALA A 141 -7.60 -9.45 -7.23
C ALA A 141 -8.46 -9.49 -5.96
N ALA A 142 -9.46 -8.63 -5.87
CA ALA A 142 -10.40 -8.68 -4.75
C ALA A 142 -11.27 -9.95 -4.83
N ALA A 143 -11.48 -10.63 -3.70
CA ALA A 143 -12.45 -11.71 -3.61
C ALA A 143 -13.86 -11.15 -3.89
N PRO A 144 -14.70 -11.86 -4.66
CA PRO A 144 -16.06 -11.42 -4.96
C PRO A 144 -16.93 -11.47 -3.69
N LEU A 145 -18.13 -10.89 -3.79
CA LEU A 145 -19.14 -11.06 -2.74
C LEU A 145 -19.72 -12.49 -2.79
N GLY A 146 -19.94 -13.06 -1.61
CA GLY A 146 -20.56 -14.36 -1.44
C GLY A 146 -22.08 -14.31 -1.55
N SER A 147 -22.70 -15.45 -1.84
CA SER A 147 -24.16 -15.62 -1.90
C SER A 147 -24.83 -15.53 -0.53
N HIS A 148 -24.12 -15.89 0.55
CA HIS A 148 -24.60 -15.87 1.91
C HIS A 148 -23.55 -15.26 2.83
N PRO A 149 -23.96 -14.45 3.82
CA PRO A 149 -23.02 -13.86 4.77
C PRO A 149 -22.48 -14.93 5.74
N ALA A 150 -21.20 -14.82 6.05
CA ALA A 150 -20.57 -15.65 7.08
C ALA A 150 -21.12 -15.30 8.49
N PRO A 151 -21.15 -16.25 9.44
CA PRO A 151 -21.53 -15.97 10.82
C PRO A 151 -20.55 -15.00 11.48
N ILE A 152 -21.10 -14.04 12.25
CA ILE A 152 -20.31 -13.10 13.04
C ILE A 152 -20.26 -13.65 14.48
N VAL A 153 -19.05 -13.86 14.98
CA VAL A 153 -18.78 -14.44 16.30
C VAL A 153 -18.11 -13.37 17.18
N PRO A 154 -18.69 -13.02 18.32
CA PRO A 154 -18.05 -12.11 19.25
C PRO A 154 -16.81 -12.76 19.87
N VAL A 155 -15.74 -11.97 20.01
CA VAL A 155 -14.51 -12.38 20.69
C VAL A 155 -14.13 -11.35 21.75
N PRO A 156 -13.49 -11.75 22.86
CA PRO A 156 -13.02 -10.80 23.84
C PRO A 156 -11.97 -9.85 23.22
N ALA A 157 -12.16 -8.56 23.39
CA ALA A 157 -11.08 -7.62 23.08
C ALA A 157 -9.98 -7.75 24.15
N PRO A 158 -8.70 -7.69 23.76
CA PRO A 158 -7.61 -7.70 24.72
C PRO A 158 -7.71 -6.49 25.65
N PRO A 159 -7.13 -6.55 26.87
CA PRO A 159 -7.01 -5.38 27.72
C PRO A 159 -6.27 -4.28 26.98
N ALA A 160 -6.64 -3.03 27.22
CA ALA A 160 -5.94 -1.88 26.65
C ALA A 160 -4.45 -1.94 27.02
N GLY A 161 -3.58 -1.76 26.04
CA GLY A 161 -2.13 -1.66 26.28
C GLY A 161 -1.81 -0.42 27.14
N ASN A 162 -0.82 -0.54 28.01
CA ASN A 162 -0.45 0.53 28.91
C ASN A 162 0.77 1.33 28.44
N THR A 163 1.43 0.88 27.36
CA THR A 163 2.71 1.44 26.90
C THR A 163 2.53 2.60 25.96
N ILE A 164 1.49 2.56 25.11
CA ILE A 164 1.18 3.62 24.14
C ILE A 164 -0.17 4.24 24.48
N ARG A 165 -0.21 5.57 24.56
CA ARG A 165 -1.44 6.32 24.78
C ARG A 165 -1.64 7.32 23.65
N LEU A 166 -2.82 7.27 23.00
CA LEU A 166 -3.23 8.29 22.04
C LEU A 166 -3.45 9.62 22.77
N VAL A 167 -2.60 10.59 22.51
CA VAL A 167 -2.68 11.94 23.11
C VAL A 167 -3.59 12.85 22.29
N ARG A 168 -3.52 12.75 20.96
CA ARG A 168 -4.32 13.53 20.04
C ARG A 168 -4.48 12.82 18.70
N ALA A 169 -5.71 12.73 18.21
CA ALA A 169 -5.98 12.40 16.81
C ALA A 169 -6.20 13.70 16.03
N ALA A 170 -5.53 13.83 14.89
CA ALA A 170 -5.84 14.86 13.91
C ALA A 170 -6.38 14.16 12.66
N ALA A 171 -7.50 14.63 12.12
CA ALA A 171 -7.96 14.17 10.83
C ALA A 171 -6.86 14.45 9.80
N ARG A 172 -6.33 13.41 9.16
CA ARG A 172 -5.55 13.62 7.95
C ARG A 172 -6.48 14.26 6.93
N HIS A 173 -6.07 15.38 6.36
CA HIS A 173 -6.72 15.89 5.17
C HIS A 173 -6.77 14.73 4.16
N THR A 174 -7.97 14.49 3.69
CA THR A 174 -8.37 13.41 2.81
C THR A 174 -7.31 13.10 1.75
N ASP A 175 -7.19 11.83 1.47
CA ASP A 175 -6.39 11.27 0.38
C ASP A 175 -6.48 12.18 -0.85
N SER A 176 -5.35 12.59 -1.36
CA SER A 176 -5.26 13.42 -2.58
C SER A 176 -5.78 12.70 -3.82
N GLY A 177 -6.44 11.55 -3.68
CA GLY A 177 -6.83 10.67 -4.77
C GLY A 177 -5.61 10.01 -5.48
N LEU A 178 -4.42 10.24 -4.95
CA LEU A 178 -3.16 9.87 -5.60
C LEU A 178 -3.01 8.35 -5.79
N THR A 179 -3.42 7.57 -4.80
CA THR A 179 -3.33 6.09 -4.86
C THR A 179 -4.32 5.46 -5.83
N GLN A 180 -5.39 6.18 -6.17
CA GLN A 180 -6.43 5.73 -7.11
C GLN A 180 -6.32 6.43 -8.47
N ALA A 181 -5.39 7.37 -8.62
CA ALA A 181 -5.23 8.15 -9.84
C ALA A 181 -4.74 7.26 -10.99
N ARG A 182 -5.42 7.32 -12.13
CA ARG A 182 -5.02 6.62 -13.35
C ARG A 182 -3.83 7.27 -14.05
N ALA A 183 -3.65 8.58 -13.86
CA ALA A 183 -2.51 9.32 -14.36
C ALA A 183 -1.90 10.16 -13.23
N VAL A 184 -0.57 10.23 -13.19
CA VAL A 184 0.16 11.00 -12.17
C VAL A 184 1.30 11.77 -12.81
N VAL A 185 1.40 13.06 -12.46
CA VAL A 185 2.54 13.92 -12.79
C VAL A 185 3.44 14.03 -11.57
N GLY A 186 4.64 13.47 -11.66
CA GLY A 186 5.61 13.42 -10.59
C GLY A 186 6.69 14.50 -10.74
N LEU A 187 6.84 15.34 -9.70
CA LEU A 187 7.85 16.40 -9.66
C LEU A 187 9.11 15.90 -8.95
N GLY A 188 10.25 16.00 -9.65
CA GLY A 188 11.57 15.83 -9.08
C GLY A 188 12.17 17.14 -8.60
N ARG A 189 13.42 17.08 -8.11
CA ARG A 189 14.18 18.27 -7.72
C ARG A 189 14.30 19.30 -8.85
N GLY A 190 14.45 18.85 -10.10
CA GLY A 190 14.54 19.74 -11.27
C GLY A 190 13.28 20.54 -11.57
N ALA A 191 12.12 20.06 -11.10
CA ALA A 191 10.83 20.74 -11.21
C ALA A 191 10.40 21.46 -9.92
N ALA A 192 11.23 21.45 -8.88
CA ALA A 192 10.88 21.95 -7.55
C ALA A 192 11.07 23.48 -7.41
N ASN A 193 10.42 24.23 -8.28
CA ASN A 193 10.29 25.68 -8.17
C ASN A 193 8.87 26.14 -8.52
N PRO A 194 8.42 27.32 -8.08
CA PRO A 194 7.02 27.77 -8.26
C PRO A 194 6.56 27.79 -9.71
N ALA A 195 7.43 28.19 -10.66
CA ALA A 195 7.07 28.29 -12.07
C ALA A 195 6.82 26.91 -12.70
N PHE A 196 7.65 25.93 -12.42
CA PHE A 196 7.45 24.56 -12.91
C PHE A 196 6.32 23.84 -12.17
N SER A 197 6.15 24.07 -10.87
CA SER A 197 5.04 23.50 -10.10
C SER A 197 3.69 23.96 -10.67
N ALA A 198 3.55 25.23 -11.02
CA ALA A 198 2.33 25.76 -11.65
C ALA A 198 2.08 25.15 -13.05
N ARG A 199 3.11 24.99 -13.87
CA ARG A 199 2.99 24.35 -15.20
C ARG A 199 2.69 22.86 -15.08
N ALA A 200 3.28 22.18 -14.10
CA ALA A 200 2.98 20.77 -13.81
C ALA A 200 1.55 20.56 -13.33
N ALA A 201 1.02 21.50 -12.52
CA ALA A 201 -0.40 21.49 -12.13
C ALA A 201 -1.31 21.69 -13.35
N ALA A 202 -1.00 22.60 -14.26
CA ALA A 202 -1.74 22.78 -15.51
C ALA A 202 -1.68 21.54 -16.42
N LEU A 203 -0.55 20.85 -16.48
CA LEU A 203 -0.41 19.58 -17.19
C LEU A 203 -1.26 18.49 -16.55
N ALA A 204 -1.24 18.38 -15.22
CA ALA A 204 -2.05 17.42 -14.48
C ALA A 204 -3.55 17.66 -14.69
N GLU A 205 -3.99 18.93 -14.66
CA GLU A 205 -5.38 19.31 -14.96
C GLU A 205 -5.79 18.92 -16.38
N ALA A 206 -4.95 19.20 -17.38
CA ALA A 206 -5.23 18.85 -18.77
C ALA A 206 -5.35 17.34 -19.02
N LEU A 207 -4.67 16.52 -18.19
CA LEU A 207 -4.68 15.06 -18.27
C LEU A 207 -5.66 14.39 -17.30
N GLY A 208 -6.33 15.14 -16.43
CA GLY A 208 -7.10 14.57 -15.31
C GLY A 208 -6.20 13.77 -14.35
N ALA A 209 -4.93 14.17 -14.23
CA ALA A 209 -3.92 13.50 -13.44
C ALA A 209 -3.79 14.07 -12.03
N ALA A 210 -3.34 13.26 -11.08
CA ALA A 210 -2.91 13.73 -9.77
C ALA A 210 -1.46 14.25 -9.84
N VAL A 211 -1.09 15.12 -8.90
CA VAL A 211 0.30 15.60 -8.76
C VAL A 211 0.98 14.89 -7.59
N ALA A 212 2.16 14.37 -7.83
CA ALA A 212 3.04 13.74 -6.85
C ALA A 212 4.42 14.38 -6.83
N GLY A 213 5.24 14.03 -5.84
CA GLY A 213 6.62 14.48 -5.81
C GLY A 213 7.57 13.51 -5.14
N THR A 214 8.84 13.70 -5.47
CA THR A 214 9.96 13.05 -4.79
C THR A 214 10.20 13.73 -3.43
N ARG A 215 10.97 13.12 -2.52
CA ARG A 215 11.37 13.74 -1.25
C ARG A 215 11.99 15.13 -1.45
N PRO A 216 12.95 15.35 -2.39
CA PRO A 216 13.47 16.70 -2.64
C PRO A 216 12.43 17.73 -3.13
N ALA A 217 11.39 17.29 -3.83
CA ALA A 217 10.32 18.20 -4.25
C ALA A 217 9.41 18.61 -3.07
N VAL A 218 9.16 17.69 -2.15
CA VAL A 218 8.45 17.98 -0.89
C VAL A 218 9.26 18.92 0.00
N ASP A 219 10.53 18.62 0.19
CA ASP A 219 11.44 19.43 1.04
C ASP A 219 11.59 20.86 0.50
N ALA A 220 11.50 21.04 -0.82
CA ALA A 220 11.47 22.35 -1.48
C ALA A 220 10.08 23.03 -1.45
N GLY A 221 9.06 22.39 -0.89
CA GLY A 221 7.69 22.92 -0.82
C GLY A 221 6.93 22.93 -2.16
N ALA A 222 7.44 22.25 -3.20
CA ALA A 222 6.79 22.16 -4.51
C ALA A 222 5.50 21.33 -4.49
N VAL A 223 5.43 20.35 -3.60
CA VAL A 223 4.24 19.53 -3.31
C VAL A 223 4.12 19.28 -1.80
N PRO A 224 2.91 19.04 -1.28
CA PRO A 224 2.74 18.73 0.14
C PRO A 224 3.26 17.33 0.49
N GLU A 225 3.55 17.08 1.77
CA GLU A 225 3.98 15.76 2.27
C GLU A 225 3.01 14.62 1.89
N SER A 226 1.71 14.91 1.81
CA SER A 226 0.69 13.94 1.39
C SER A 226 0.83 13.45 -0.05
N ALA A 227 1.56 14.20 -0.89
CA ALA A 227 1.85 13.87 -2.28
C ALA A 227 3.22 13.17 -2.47
N LEU A 228 3.93 12.87 -1.38
CA LEU A 228 5.20 12.15 -1.44
C LEU A 228 5.00 10.74 -1.97
N VAL A 229 5.78 10.39 -3.00
CA VAL A 229 5.85 9.04 -3.58
C VAL A 229 7.26 8.48 -3.45
N GLY A 230 7.37 7.23 -3.07
CA GLY A 230 8.63 6.53 -2.89
C GLY A 230 8.65 5.66 -1.63
N GLN A 231 9.79 5.13 -1.28
CA GLN A 231 9.99 4.22 -0.15
C GLN A 231 9.47 4.78 1.19
N SER A 232 9.65 6.07 1.45
CA SER A 232 9.18 6.75 2.68
C SER A 232 7.84 7.46 2.49
N GLY A 233 7.23 7.34 1.32
CA GLY A 233 5.96 7.93 0.97
C GLY A 233 4.94 6.87 0.55
N ARG A 234 4.10 7.22 -0.43
CA ARG A 234 3.10 6.32 -0.99
C ARG A 234 3.69 5.47 -2.10
N SER A 235 3.18 4.26 -2.29
CA SER A 235 3.32 3.49 -3.54
C SER A 235 2.06 3.73 -4.38
N ILE A 236 2.28 3.90 -5.68
CA ILE A 236 1.23 4.14 -6.68
C ILE A 236 1.44 3.22 -7.89
N SER A 237 0.34 2.86 -8.55
CA SER A 237 0.33 2.01 -9.75
C SER A 237 -0.57 2.60 -10.85
N PRO A 238 -0.28 3.83 -11.34
CA PRO A 238 -1.10 4.48 -12.34
C PRO A 238 -0.93 3.83 -13.72
N ASP A 239 -1.90 4.06 -14.60
CA ASP A 239 -1.76 3.71 -16.02
C ASP A 239 -0.65 4.54 -16.69
N LEU A 240 -0.49 5.82 -16.27
CA LEU A 240 0.51 6.76 -16.79
C LEU A 240 1.21 7.51 -15.66
N TYR A 241 2.53 7.47 -15.62
CA TYR A 241 3.37 8.30 -14.75
C TYR A 241 4.27 9.21 -15.59
N ILE A 242 4.16 10.52 -15.42
CA ILE A 242 5.01 11.51 -16.10
C ILE A 242 6.00 12.09 -15.10
N ALA A 243 7.27 11.78 -15.25
CA ALA A 243 8.36 12.21 -14.39
C ALA A 243 9.00 13.51 -14.90
N LEU A 244 8.82 14.62 -14.19
CA LEU A 244 9.34 15.94 -14.54
C LEU A 244 10.56 16.26 -13.67
N GLY A 245 11.76 16.27 -14.25
CA GLY A 245 13.00 16.55 -13.55
C GLY A 245 13.31 15.59 -12.39
N VAL A 246 12.82 14.37 -12.48
CA VAL A 246 13.10 13.29 -11.55
C VAL A 246 14.40 12.61 -11.92
N SER A 247 15.32 12.41 -10.97
CA SER A 247 16.60 11.73 -11.22
C SER A 247 16.49 10.23 -11.41
N GLY A 248 15.45 9.59 -10.87
CA GLY A 248 15.30 8.12 -10.90
C GLY A 248 16.03 7.40 -9.75
N ALA A 249 16.28 8.12 -8.65
CA ALA A 249 16.77 7.46 -7.44
C ALA A 249 15.84 6.31 -7.04
N TRP A 250 16.41 5.16 -6.70
CA TRP A 250 15.66 3.92 -6.42
C TRP A 250 14.63 4.08 -5.30
N GLN A 251 14.87 4.98 -4.33
CA GLN A 251 13.92 5.28 -3.25
C GLN A 251 12.61 5.85 -3.78
N HIS A 252 12.67 6.70 -4.81
CA HIS A 252 11.48 7.22 -5.47
C HIS A 252 10.86 6.15 -6.38
N PHE A 253 11.72 5.48 -7.16
CA PHE A 253 11.28 4.45 -8.10
C PHE A 253 10.53 3.31 -7.42
N ALA A 254 10.92 2.93 -6.20
CA ALA A 254 10.21 1.92 -5.40
C ALA A 254 8.71 2.23 -5.20
N GLY A 255 8.32 3.51 -5.29
CA GLY A 255 6.92 3.93 -5.16
C GLY A 255 6.16 4.05 -6.50
N VAL A 256 6.83 3.97 -7.66
CA VAL A 256 6.20 4.15 -8.99
C VAL A 256 6.45 2.98 -9.94
N ARG A 257 7.23 1.98 -9.54
CA ARG A 257 7.66 0.88 -10.41
C ARG A 257 6.52 0.06 -11.02
N ASP A 258 5.34 0.09 -10.40
CA ASP A 258 4.16 -0.63 -10.84
C ASP A 258 3.27 0.25 -11.78
N ALA A 259 3.76 1.42 -12.20
CA ALA A 259 3.12 2.22 -13.25
C ALA A 259 3.19 1.46 -14.59
N LYS A 260 2.11 1.48 -15.37
CA LYS A 260 2.06 0.75 -16.64
C LYS A 260 2.87 1.43 -17.75
N THR A 261 2.92 2.76 -17.73
CA THR A 261 3.69 3.56 -18.67
C THR A 261 4.39 4.69 -17.91
N ILE A 262 5.69 4.80 -18.10
CA ILE A 262 6.54 5.84 -17.53
C ILE A 262 7.07 6.73 -18.63
N VAL A 263 6.73 8.01 -18.59
CA VAL A 263 7.29 9.08 -19.45
C VAL A 263 8.25 9.90 -18.60
N ALA A 264 9.49 10.04 -19.01
CA ALA A 264 10.48 10.82 -18.26
C ALA A 264 11.00 12.01 -19.08
N ILE A 265 11.01 13.18 -18.44
CA ILE A 265 11.60 14.41 -19.00
C ILE A 265 12.68 14.88 -18.03
N ASN A 266 13.92 14.95 -18.50
CA ASN A 266 15.07 15.40 -17.72
C ASN A 266 16.11 16.04 -18.63
N SER A 267 16.75 17.10 -18.15
CA SER A 267 17.86 17.75 -18.87
C SER A 267 19.17 16.95 -18.84
N ASP A 268 19.33 16.07 -17.85
CA ASP A 268 20.47 15.15 -17.74
C ASP A 268 20.18 13.87 -18.54
N ALA A 269 20.87 13.72 -19.68
CA ALA A 269 20.75 12.53 -20.54
C ALA A 269 21.18 11.22 -19.86
N HIS A 270 21.91 11.30 -18.75
CA HIS A 270 22.37 10.15 -17.97
C HIS A 270 21.56 9.93 -16.70
N ALA A 271 20.43 10.62 -16.54
CA ALA A 271 19.56 10.44 -15.37
C ALA A 271 19.05 8.99 -15.31
N PRO A 272 19.22 8.29 -14.18
CA PRO A 272 18.80 6.88 -14.03
C PRO A 272 17.31 6.63 -14.31
N ILE A 273 16.46 7.67 -14.26
CA ILE A 273 15.03 7.56 -14.59
C ILE A 273 14.81 7.01 -15.99
N PHE A 274 15.72 7.29 -16.94
CA PHE A 274 15.59 6.85 -18.32
C PHE A 274 15.78 5.33 -18.48
N GLU A 275 16.43 4.65 -17.54
CA GLU A 275 16.53 3.18 -17.55
C GLU A 275 15.17 2.51 -17.28
N TRP A 276 14.22 3.24 -16.67
CA TRP A 276 12.90 2.75 -16.28
C TRP A 276 11.77 3.32 -17.14
N ALA A 277 12.08 4.34 -17.98
CA ALA A 277 11.08 5.02 -18.76
C ALA A 277 10.77 4.26 -20.06
N ASP A 278 9.47 4.12 -20.38
CA ASP A 278 9.03 3.65 -21.70
C ASP A 278 9.24 4.73 -22.76
N TYR A 279 9.15 6.01 -22.36
CA TYR A 279 9.40 7.17 -23.20
C TYR A 279 10.33 8.14 -22.49
N ALA A 280 11.48 8.42 -23.12
CA ALA A 280 12.50 9.31 -22.60
C ALA A 280 12.60 10.57 -23.47
N TRP A 281 12.53 11.73 -22.82
CA TRP A 281 12.75 13.01 -23.48
C TRP A 281 13.85 13.79 -22.78
N VAL A 282 15.02 13.87 -23.40
CA VAL A 282 16.14 14.66 -22.90
C VAL A 282 15.90 16.11 -23.29
N ALA A 283 15.39 16.91 -22.37
CA ALA A 283 15.04 18.30 -22.59
C ALA A 283 15.02 19.09 -21.29
N ASP A 284 15.18 20.42 -21.39
CA ASP A 284 14.89 21.34 -20.31
C ASP A 284 13.37 21.48 -20.12
N LEU A 285 12.91 21.50 -18.88
CA LEU A 285 11.49 21.65 -18.55
C LEU A 285 10.91 23.01 -18.99
N GLU A 286 11.75 24.04 -19.14
CA GLU A 286 11.30 25.36 -19.59
C GLU A 286 10.78 25.33 -21.02
N GLY A 287 11.43 24.56 -21.89
CA GLY A 287 10.98 24.32 -23.27
C GLY A 287 9.95 23.18 -23.38
N ALA A 288 10.19 22.07 -22.71
CA ALA A 288 9.39 20.86 -22.84
C ALA A 288 7.94 21.00 -22.32
N LEU A 289 7.72 21.67 -21.18
CA LEU A 289 6.37 21.79 -20.60
C LEU A 289 5.40 22.62 -21.47
N PRO A 290 5.78 23.78 -22.01
CA PRO A 290 4.93 24.53 -22.96
C PRO A 290 4.60 23.72 -24.22
N GLU A 291 5.57 22.99 -24.76
CA GLU A 291 5.38 22.17 -25.95
C GLU A 291 4.40 21.02 -25.68
N LEU A 292 4.56 20.32 -24.56
CA LEU A 292 3.66 19.25 -24.14
C LEU A 292 2.24 19.77 -23.91
N LEU A 293 2.08 20.89 -23.22
CA LEU A 293 0.78 21.54 -23.02
C LEU A 293 0.13 21.97 -24.33
N ALA A 294 0.90 22.45 -25.29
CA ALA A 294 0.39 22.84 -26.61
C ALA A 294 -0.06 21.61 -27.42
N ALA A 295 0.64 20.48 -27.30
CA ALA A 295 0.29 19.24 -27.98
C ALA A 295 -1.03 18.63 -27.45
N LEU A 296 -1.31 18.76 -26.15
CA LEU A 296 -2.56 18.27 -25.54
C LEU A 296 -3.81 19.10 -25.88
N LYS A 297 -3.65 20.31 -26.42
CA LYS A 297 -4.76 21.16 -26.83
C LYS A 297 -5.21 20.95 -28.29
N ARG A 298 -4.53 20.09 -29.02
CA ARG A 298 -4.83 19.71 -30.40
C ARG A 298 -5.74 18.50 -30.48
#